data_eb9a3c7bef2e75aef36f832d1e06604c
#
_entry.id   eb9a3c7bef2e75aef36f832d1e06604c
#
_cell.length_a   1.000
_cell.length_b   1.000
_cell.length_c   1.000
_cell.angle_alpha   90.00
_cell.angle_beta   90.00
_cell.angle_gamma   90.00
#
_symmetry.space_group_name_H-M   'P 1'
#
loop_
_entity.id
_entity.type
_entity.pdbx_description
1 polymer ?
#
loop_
_entity_poly.entity_id
_entity_poly.type
_entity_poly.pdbx_seq_one_letter_code
_entity_poly.pdbx_strand_id
1 'polypeptide(L)'
;FLAAEQQLAGSEYQLMRLKVDGTPTIAEWIGQQCEAGSEVGIDGTVSCYAETEALKSELRHQGGMTLRLNFDPLARIWNDRPAIPQHKIELQPLEFAGETTASKLDRIRQALRRQHCDGMLMSALDDIAWTLNMRGTDVHCNPVFVSYLVIEHEKTTLFVDNDKLTSEVSAYLAMLSIKVLPYNEVGKYLKRDYFAYNILLDPN
;
A
#
# COMPACT_ATOMS: atom_id res chain seq x y z
N PHE A 1 -5.80 -21.61 14.38
CA PHE A 1 -5.87 -22.83 13.54
C PHE A 1 -7.25 -23.50 13.58
N LEU A 2 -7.94 -23.59 14.74
CA LEU A 2 -9.23 -24.28 14.89
C LEU A 2 -10.31 -23.84 13.88
N ALA A 3 -10.51 -22.52 13.71
CA ALA A 3 -11.47 -22.00 12.74
C ALA A 3 -11.11 -22.37 11.29
N ALA A 4 -9.83 -22.28 10.93
CA ALA A 4 -9.36 -22.67 9.61
C ALA A 4 -9.52 -24.18 9.35
N GLU A 5 -9.24 -25.02 10.35
CA GLU A 5 -9.47 -26.48 10.25
C GLU A 5 -10.94 -26.81 10.00
N GLN A 6 -11.86 -26.14 10.71
CA GLN A 6 -13.29 -26.32 10.51
C GLN A 6 -13.77 -25.85 9.14
N GLN A 7 -13.27 -24.68 8.68
CA GLN A 7 -13.66 -24.10 7.39
C GLN A 7 -13.10 -24.89 6.20
N LEU A 8 -11.93 -25.51 6.35
CA LEU A 8 -11.30 -26.30 5.29
C LEU A 8 -11.69 -27.77 5.30
N ALA A 9 -12.42 -28.22 6.33
CA ALA A 9 -12.84 -29.60 6.43
C ALA A 9 -13.67 -30.06 5.20
N GLY A 10 -13.23 -31.13 4.52
CA GLY A 10 -13.87 -31.63 3.32
C GLY A 10 -13.54 -30.89 2.02
N SER A 11 -12.65 -29.88 2.07
CA SER A 11 -12.10 -29.21 0.87
C SER A 11 -10.80 -29.87 0.40
N GLU A 12 -10.33 -29.52 -0.78
CA GLU A 12 -9.03 -29.94 -1.33
C GLU A 12 -7.85 -29.12 -0.76
N TYR A 13 -8.12 -28.13 0.10
CA TYR A 13 -7.09 -27.28 0.68
C TYR A 13 -6.38 -27.94 1.86
N GLN A 14 -5.06 -27.84 1.89
CA GLN A 14 -4.22 -28.27 3.00
C GLN A 14 -3.85 -27.10 3.89
N LEU A 15 -4.18 -27.17 5.17
CA LEU A 15 -3.80 -26.15 6.15
C LEU A 15 -2.31 -26.29 6.52
N MET A 16 -1.52 -25.23 6.23
CA MET A 16 -0.14 -25.11 6.68
C MET A 16 -0.09 -24.26 7.97
N ARG A 17 0.32 -24.87 9.09
CA ARG A 17 0.36 -24.20 10.40
C ARG A 17 1.67 -23.43 10.56
N LEU A 18 1.78 -22.25 9.93
CA LEU A 18 2.98 -21.41 9.98
C LEU A 18 3.46 -21.17 11.42
N LYS A 19 4.78 -21.11 11.62
CA LYS A 19 5.45 -20.97 12.93
C LYS A 19 5.21 -22.10 13.92
N VAL A 20 4.81 -23.26 13.44
CA VAL A 20 4.77 -24.51 14.23
C VAL A 20 5.91 -25.39 13.76
N ASP A 21 6.61 -26.03 14.71
CA ASP A 21 7.72 -26.92 14.41
C ASP A 21 7.34 -28.00 13.40
N GLY A 22 8.19 -28.21 12.39
CA GLY A 22 7.96 -29.15 11.31
C GLY A 22 7.10 -28.61 10.16
N THR A 23 6.55 -27.39 10.25
CA THR A 23 5.88 -26.74 9.13
C THR A 23 6.88 -25.89 8.35
N PRO A 24 7.07 -26.14 7.04
CA PRO A 24 7.99 -25.34 6.22
C PRO A 24 7.50 -23.91 6.08
N THR A 25 8.42 -22.97 5.89
CA THR A 25 8.10 -21.62 5.43
C THR A 25 7.51 -21.66 4.01
N ILE A 26 6.95 -20.54 3.55
CA ILE A 26 6.43 -20.43 2.17
C ILE A 26 7.54 -20.71 1.16
N ALA A 27 8.74 -20.13 1.35
CA ALA A 27 9.86 -20.32 0.45
C ALA A 27 10.39 -21.76 0.46
N GLU A 28 10.49 -22.38 1.64
CA GLU A 28 10.90 -23.78 1.77
C GLU A 28 9.90 -24.73 1.09
N TRP A 29 8.60 -24.49 1.28
CA TRP A 29 7.57 -25.29 0.62
C TRP A 29 7.64 -25.15 -0.90
N ILE A 30 7.78 -23.93 -1.43
CA ILE A 30 7.96 -23.70 -2.87
C ILE A 30 9.21 -24.42 -3.38
N GLY A 31 10.33 -24.36 -2.62
CA GLY A 31 11.56 -25.06 -2.95
C GLY A 31 11.43 -26.58 -3.03
N GLN A 32 10.50 -27.18 -2.25
CA GLN A 32 10.18 -28.60 -2.30
C GLN A 32 9.28 -28.98 -3.49
N GLN A 33 8.51 -28.04 -4.02
CA GLN A 33 7.53 -28.28 -5.09
C GLN A 33 8.03 -27.90 -6.49
N CYS A 34 8.99 -27.00 -6.59
CA CYS A 34 9.48 -26.45 -7.85
C CYS A 34 10.93 -26.83 -8.13
N GLU A 35 11.31 -26.85 -9.41
CA GLU A 35 12.70 -27.08 -9.83
C GLU A 35 13.58 -25.88 -9.48
N ALA A 36 14.88 -26.14 -9.24
CA ALA A 36 15.86 -25.10 -9.02
C ALA A 36 15.89 -24.12 -10.23
N GLY A 37 16.05 -22.82 -9.95
CA GLY A 37 16.03 -21.77 -10.96
C GLY A 37 14.66 -21.36 -11.46
N SER A 38 13.58 -21.94 -10.94
CA SER A 38 12.19 -21.55 -11.30
C SER A 38 11.89 -20.08 -11.00
N GLU A 39 10.96 -19.50 -11.76
CA GLU A 39 10.41 -18.16 -11.49
C GLU A 39 9.08 -18.28 -10.71
N VAL A 40 9.02 -17.63 -9.56
CA VAL A 40 7.81 -17.53 -8.71
C VAL A 40 7.16 -16.18 -8.94
N GLY A 41 5.85 -16.15 -9.20
CA GLY A 41 5.10 -14.91 -9.44
C GLY A 41 4.20 -14.55 -8.26
N ILE A 42 4.20 -13.26 -7.88
CA ILE A 42 3.25 -12.68 -6.92
C ILE A 42 2.68 -11.37 -7.44
N ASP A 43 1.55 -10.95 -6.87
CA ASP A 43 1.01 -9.62 -7.09
C ASP A 43 1.71 -8.61 -6.17
N GLY A 44 2.68 -7.87 -6.71
CA GLY A 44 3.42 -6.85 -5.97
C GLY A 44 2.58 -5.62 -5.60
N THR A 45 1.35 -5.50 -6.13
CA THR A 45 0.45 -4.38 -5.76
C THR A 45 -0.21 -4.57 -4.40
N VAL A 46 -0.22 -5.80 -3.89
CA VAL A 46 -0.80 -6.18 -2.59
C VAL A 46 0.25 -6.76 -1.62
N SER A 47 1.52 -6.60 -1.93
CA SER A 47 2.64 -7.12 -1.12
C SER A 47 3.49 -5.96 -0.60
N CYS A 48 3.87 -6.00 0.67
CA CYS A 48 4.75 -4.97 1.22
C CYS A 48 6.21 -5.19 0.79
N TYR A 49 7.02 -4.13 0.83
CA TYR A 49 8.41 -4.17 0.36
C TYR A 49 9.27 -5.13 1.21
N ALA A 50 9.14 -5.07 2.54
CA ALA A 50 9.94 -5.88 3.45
C ALA A 50 9.68 -7.39 3.25
N GLU A 51 8.40 -7.81 3.18
CA GLU A 51 8.05 -9.21 2.93
C GLU A 51 8.50 -9.68 1.54
N THR A 52 8.37 -8.80 0.54
CA THR A 52 8.82 -9.09 -0.83
C THR A 52 10.33 -9.33 -0.91
N GLU A 53 11.15 -8.48 -0.28
CA GLU A 53 12.62 -8.66 -0.27
C GLU A 53 13.03 -9.87 0.59
N ALA A 54 12.34 -10.15 1.69
CA ALA A 54 12.55 -11.36 2.48
C ALA A 54 12.26 -12.62 1.66
N LEU A 55 11.09 -12.70 1.03
CA LEU A 55 10.69 -13.83 0.18
C LEU A 55 11.66 -14.02 -0.99
N LYS A 56 12.07 -12.94 -1.64
CA LYS A 56 13.05 -12.97 -2.74
C LYS A 56 14.42 -13.51 -2.29
N SER A 57 14.87 -13.12 -1.09
CA SER A 57 16.10 -13.64 -0.49
C SER A 57 15.97 -15.12 -0.16
N GLU A 58 14.90 -15.53 0.49
CA GLU A 58 14.64 -16.93 0.85
C GLU A 58 14.54 -17.83 -0.38
N LEU A 59 13.80 -17.43 -1.43
CA LEU A 59 13.68 -18.18 -2.68
C LEU A 59 15.05 -18.39 -3.38
N ARG A 60 15.96 -17.42 -3.33
CA ARG A 60 17.32 -17.59 -3.84
C ARG A 60 18.07 -18.69 -3.11
N HIS A 61 17.90 -18.83 -1.78
CA HIS A 61 18.51 -19.88 -0.99
C HIS A 61 17.88 -21.26 -1.25
N GLN A 62 16.60 -21.30 -1.69
CA GLN A 62 15.87 -22.54 -2.03
C GLN A 62 16.15 -23.04 -3.48
N GLY A 63 17.37 -22.84 -4.00
CA GLY A 63 17.74 -23.35 -5.31
C GLY A 63 17.88 -22.28 -6.40
N GLY A 64 18.17 -21.02 -6.04
CA GLY A 64 18.41 -19.94 -7.00
C GLY A 64 17.16 -19.44 -7.70
N MET A 65 15.99 -19.59 -7.10
CA MET A 65 14.72 -19.15 -7.67
C MET A 65 14.64 -17.63 -7.73
N THR A 66 13.86 -17.12 -8.69
CA THR A 66 13.61 -15.68 -8.91
C THR A 66 12.17 -15.32 -8.56
N LEU A 67 11.95 -14.05 -8.16
CA LEU A 67 10.63 -13.52 -7.82
C LEU A 67 10.19 -12.47 -8.85
N ARG A 68 9.01 -12.67 -9.45
CA ARG A 68 8.35 -11.74 -10.37
C ARG A 68 7.17 -11.06 -9.67
N LEU A 69 7.12 -9.71 -9.67
CA LEU A 69 6.16 -8.91 -8.91
C LEU A 69 4.93 -8.44 -9.72
N ASN A 70 4.88 -8.70 -11.01
CA ASN A 70 3.80 -8.27 -11.90
C ASN A 70 2.92 -9.45 -12.34
N PHE A 71 2.56 -10.30 -11.41
CA PHE A 71 1.76 -11.48 -11.68
C PHE A 71 0.57 -11.53 -10.70
N ASP A 72 -0.63 -11.21 -11.19
CA ASP A 72 -1.87 -11.42 -10.45
C ASP A 72 -2.43 -12.81 -10.78
N PRO A 73 -2.27 -13.80 -9.88
CA PRO A 73 -2.75 -15.17 -10.13
C PRO A 73 -4.26 -15.26 -10.19
N LEU A 74 -4.98 -14.33 -9.56
CA LEU A 74 -6.44 -14.33 -9.45
C LEU A 74 -7.14 -13.66 -10.63
N ALA A 75 -6.44 -12.86 -11.44
CA ALA A 75 -7.03 -12.09 -12.54
C ALA A 75 -7.80 -12.95 -13.56
N ARG A 76 -7.43 -14.23 -13.70
CA ARG A 76 -8.05 -15.16 -14.67
C ARG A 76 -9.24 -15.94 -14.12
N ILE A 77 -9.37 -16.02 -12.81
CA ILE A 77 -10.36 -16.89 -12.15
C ILE A 77 -11.38 -16.12 -11.31
N TRP A 78 -11.06 -14.92 -10.87
CA TRP A 78 -11.95 -14.09 -10.06
C TRP A 78 -12.74 -13.10 -10.92
N ASN A 79 -13.75 -13.62 -11.61
CA ASN A 79 -14.55 -12.86 -12.59
C ASN A 79 -15.45 -11.79 -11.94
N ASP A 80 -15.85 -11.98 -10.70
CA ASP A 80 -16.70 -11.08 -9.89
C ASP A 80 -15.90 -10.28 -8.86
N ARG A 81 -14.59 -10.09 -9.10
CA ARG A 81 -13.71 -9.31 -8.23
C ARG A 81 -14.27 -7.90 -8.00
N PRO A 82 -14.49 -7.49 -6.73
CA PRO A 82 -15.00 -6.15 -6.43
C PRO A 82 -14.11 -5.06 -6.98
N ALA A 83 -14.72 -4.01 -7.50
CA ALA A 83 -13.98 -2.80 -7.89
C ALA A 83 -13.47 -2.05 -6.64
N ILE A 84 -12.48 -1.19 -6.85
CA ILE A 84 -12.03 -0.26 -5.80
C ILE A 84 -13.22 0.62 -5.37
N PRO A 85 -13.49 0.77 -4.05
CA PRO A 85 -14.60 1.57 -3.56
C PRO A 85 -14.57 3.02 -4.06
N GLN A 86 -15.76 3.59 -4.32
CA GLN A 86 -15.92 4.91 -4.93
C GLN A 86 -16.70 5.90 -4.01
N HIS A 87 -16.63 5.70 -2.70
CA HIS A 87 -17.32 6.56 -1.74
C HIS A 87 -16.73 7.98 -1.73
N LYS A 88 -17.59 8.97 -1.48
CA LYS A 88 -17.17 10.37 -1.40
C LYS A 88 -16.30 10.60 -0.18
N ILE A 89 -15.32 11.50 -0.34
CA ILE A 89 -14.45 11.96 0.73
C ILE A 89 -15.09 13.20 1.38
N GLU A 90 -14.96 13.28 2.70
CA GLU A 90 -15.46 14.38 3.52
C GLU A 90 -14.33 15.04 4.30
N LEU A 91 -14.49 16.32 4.64
CA LEU A 91 -13.54 17.04 5.48
C LEU A 91 -13.81 16.75 6.96
N GLN A 92 -12.73 16.54 7.71
CA GLN A 92 -12.78 16.46 9.18
C GLN A 92 -12.68 17.87 9.76
N PRO A 93 -13.69 18.36 10.49
CA PRO A 93 -13.65 19.68 11.12
C PRO A 93 -12.45 19.87 12.03
N LEU A 94 -11.87 21.07 12.02
CA LEU A 94 -10.66 21.39 12.79
C LEU A 94 -10.86 21.20 14.30
N GLU A 95 -12.06 21.44 14.81
CA GLU A 95 -12.41 21.22 16.22
C GLU A 95 -12.22 19.77 16.68
N PHE A 96 -12.39 18.80 15.75
CA PHE A 96 -12.13 17.37 16.02
C PHE A 96 -10.72 16.93 15.62
N ALA A 97 -10.13 17.59 14.61
CA ALA A 97 -8.78 17.26 14.14
C ALA A 97 -7.68 17.84 15.03
N GLY A 98 -7.96 18.96 15.74
CA GLY A 98 -7.05 19.63 16.68
C GLY A 98 -5.89 20.38 16.03
N GLU A 99 -5.47 20.05 14.81
CA GLU A 99 -4.36 20.66 14.08
C GLU A 99 -4.70 20.79 12.58
N THR A 100 -4.29 21.90 11.98
CA THR A 100 -4.51 22.12 10.54
C THR A 100 -3.61 21.24 9.67
N THR A 101 -4.07 20.90 8.47
CA THR A 101 -3.26 20.18 7.48
C THR A 101 -1.96 20.92 7.14
N ALA A 102 -1.99 22.24 7.02
CA ALA A 102 -0.78 23.04 6.77
C ALA A 102 0.28 22.83 7.87
N SER A 103 -0.12 22.91 9.15
CA SER A 103 0.78 22.67 10.28
C SER A 103 1.36 21.24 10.26
N LYS A 104 0.54 20.23 9.97
CA LYS A 104 1.00 18.83 9.87
C LYS A 104 2.02 18.66 8.74
N LEU A 105 1.73 19.19 7.55
CA LEU A 105 2.65 19.16 6.41
C LEU A 105 3.99 19.85 6.73
N ASP A 106 3.98 20.99 7.43
CA ASP A 106 5.20 21.68 7.83
C ASP A 106 6.03 20.85 8.81
N ARG A 107 5.39 20.18 9.79
CA ARG A 107 6.09 19.27 10.70
C ARG A 107 6.71 18.07 9.97
N ILE A 108 5.99 17.48 9.02
CA ILE A 108 6.49 16.37 8.20
C ILE A 108 7.69 16.84 7.38
N ARG A 109 7.61 17.98 6.71
CA ARG A 109 8.71 18.57 5.94
C ARG A 109 9.95 18.87 6.78
N GLN A 110 9.76 19.35 8.01
CA GLN A 110 10.87 19.52 8.96
C GLN A 110 11.52 18.19 9.34
N ALA A 111 10.72 17.11 9.52
CA ALA A 111 11.26 15.79 9.78
C ALA A 111 12.06 15.24 8.59
N LEU A 112 11.56 15.42 7.37
CA LEU A 112 12.27 15.03 6.14
C LEU A 112 13.63 15.73 6.01
N ARG A 113 13.68 17.04 6.26
CA ARG A 113 14.95 17.80 6.25
C ARG A 113 15.95 17.26 7.28
N ARG A 114 15.48 16.93 8.50
CA ARG A 114 16.36 16.37 9.55
C ARG A 114 16.91 14.99 9.20
N GLN A 115 16.15 14.21 8.41
CA GLN A 115 16.55 12.89 7.95
C GLN A 115 17.26 12.89 6.59
N HIS A 116 17.51 14.08 6.02
CA HIS A 116 18.11 14.23 4.68
C HIS A 116 17.35 13.48 3.58
N CYS A 117 16.01 13.41 3.71
CA CYS A 117 15.13 12.84 2.69
C CYS A 117 14.54 13.98 1.83
N ASP A 118 14.42 13.74 0.53
CA ASP A 118 13.85 14.69 -0.43
C ASP A 118 12.32 14.70 -0.40
N GLY A 119 11.73 13.60 0.04
CA GLY A 119 10.30 13.43 0.19
C GLY A 119 9.92 12.14 0.90
N MET A 120 8.62 11.91 1.06
CA MET A 120 8.09 10.63 1.52
C MET A 120 6.89 10.19 0.67
N LEU A 121 6.77 8.89 0.50
CA LEU A 121 5.56 8.23 0.03
C LEU A 121 4.79 7.69 1.24
N MET A 122 3.56 8.13 1.39
CA MET A 122 2.64 7.63 2.40
C MET A 122 1.60 6.74 1.74
N SER A 123 1.50 5.50 2.18
CA SER A 123 0.55 4.47 1.70
C SER A 123 -0.47 4.05 2.76
N ALA A 124 -0.17 4.24 4.04
CA ALA A 124 -1.10 3.98 5.13
C ALA A 124 -2.30 4.94 5.04
N LEU A 125 -3.49 4.39 4.85
CA LEU A 125 -4.70 5.18 4.56
C LEU A 125 -5.13 6.05 5.74
N ASP A 126 -4.91 5.62 6.96
CA ASP A 126 -5.17 6.36 8.19
C ASP A 126 -4.21 7.53 8.37
N ASP A 127 -2.93 7.34 8.04
CA ASP A 127 -1.95 8.43 8.04
C ASP A 127 -2.28 9.51 7.02
N ILE A 128 -2.72 9.11 5.82
CA ILE A 128 -3.18 10.04 4.78
C ILE A 128 -4.41 10.81 5.26
N ALA A 129 -5.41 10.10 5.78
CA ALA A 129 -6.64 10.68 6.28
C ALA A 129 -6.38 11.66 7.44
N TRP A 130 -5.48 11.29 8.36
CA TRP A 130 -5.04 12.16 9.45
C TRP A 130 -4.29 13.39 8.95
N THR A 131 -3.31 13.20 8.05
CA THR A 131 -2.47 14.28 7.52
C THR A 131 -3.31 15.35 6.81
N LEU A 132 -4.28 14.93 6.01
CA LEU A 132 -5.10 15.81 5.20
C LEU A 132 -6.39 16.29 5.89
N ASN A 133 -6.67 15.87 7.11
CA ASN A 133 -7.94 16.11 7.79
C ASN A 133 -9.14 15.73 6.90
N MET A 134 -9.07 14.58 6.28
CA MET A 134 -10.11 14.04 5.40
C MET A 134 -10.54 12.66 5.88
N ARG A 135 -11.77 12.28 5.60
CA ARG A 135 -12.33 10.97 5.93
C ARG A 135 -13.06 10.39 4.74
N GLY A 136 -13.16 9.07 4.69
CA GLY A 136 -13.94 8.33 3.71
C GLY A 136 -14.52 7.07 4.34
N THR A 137 -15.21 6.26 3.54
CA THR A 137 -15.86 5.03 3.99
C THR A 137 -15.49 3.83 3.10
N ASP A 138 -14.32 3.87 2.50
CA ASP A 138 -13.85 2.81 1.58
C ASP A 138 -13.58 1.49 2.30
N VAL A 139 -13.21 1.56 3.58
CA VAL A 139 -12.95 0.39 4.42
C VAL A 139 -14.00 0.33 5.52
N HIS A 140 -14.67 -0.82 5.67
CA HIS A 140 -15.69 -1.01 6.70
C HIS A 140 -15.11 -0.78 8.10
N CYS A 141 -15.81 0.01 8.91
CA CYS A 141 -15.40 0.41 10.28
C CYS A 141 -14.07 1.19 10.37
N ASN A 142 -13.55 1.69 9.25
CA ASN A 142 -12.35 2.53 9.25
C ASN A 142 -12.61 3.78 8.38
N PRO A 143 -12.54 5.00 8.93
CA PRO A 143 -12.92 6.22 8.21
C PRO A 143 -11.81 6.72 7.25
N VAL A 144 -11.39 5.88 6.33
CA VAL A 144 -10.31 6.11 5.37
C VAL A 144 -10.79 6.01 3.93
N PHE A 145 -9.95 6.45 3.00
CA PHE A 145 -10.19 6.39 1.56
C PHE A 145 -8.94 5.89 0.82
N VAL A 146 -9.13 5.10 -0.20
CA VAL A 146 -8.04 4.52 -1.01
C VAL A 146 -7.31 5.62 -1.76
N SER A 147 -6.03 5.81 -1.44
CA SER A 147 -5.18 6.88 -1.98
C SER A 147 -3.70 6.61 -1.70
N TYR A 148 -2.82 7.40 -2.33
CA TYR A 148 -1.42 7.59 -1.94
C TYR A 148 -1.14 9.08 -1.77
N LEU A 149 -0.20 9.42 -0.90
CA LEU A 149 0.22 10.81 -0.68
C LEU A 149 1.74 10.89 -0.80
N VAL A 150 2.21 11.76 -1.69
CA VAL A 150 3.63 12.10 -1.79
C VAL A 150 3.83 13.51 -1.25
N ILE A 151 4.71 13.64 -0.25
CA ILE A 151 5.07 14.90 0.38
C ILE A 151 6.53 15.19 0.10
N GLU A 152 6.79 16.31 -0.56
CA GLU A 152 8.11 16.87 -0.84
C GLU A 152 8.31 18.18 -0.06
N HIS A 153 9.51 18.75 -0.10
CA HIS A 153 9.81 19.98 0.62
C HIS A 153 8.88 21.14 0.26
N GLU A 154 8.55 21.29 -1.04
CA GLU A 154 7.75 22.40 -1.54
C GLU A 154 6.41 21.98 -2.15
N LYS A 155 6.21 20.67 -2.35
CA LYS A 155 5.09 20.14 -3.10
C LYS A 155 4.43 19.00 -2.37
N THR A 156 3.13 18.87 -2.52
CA THR A 156 2.36 17.72 -2.02
C THR A 156 1.45 17.23 -3.14
N THR A 157 1.42 15.91 -3.38
CA THR A 157 0.61 15.31 -4.43
C THR A 157 -0.21 14.17 -3.85
N LEU A 158 -1.53 14.28 -3.98
CA LEU A 158 -2.50 13.25 -3.61
C LEU A 158 -2.87 12.44 -4.86
N PHE A 159 -2.73 11.12 -4.78
CA PHE A 159 -3.18 10.18 -5.80
C PHE A 159 -4.48 9.54 -5.33
N VAL A 160 -5.58 9.88 -5.97
CA VAL A 160 -6.92 9.43 -5.60
C VAL A 160 -7.80 9.41 -6.84
N ASP A 161 -8.89 8.63 -6.80
CA ASP A 161 -9.90 8.71 -7.85
C ASP A 161 -10.65 10.04 -7.75
N ASN A 162 -10.67 10.81 -8.84
CA ASN A 162 -11.32 12.13 -8.89
C ASN A 162 -12.82 12.05 -8.58
N ASP A 163 -13.47 10.94 -8.89
CA ASP A 163 -14.90 10.76 -8.61
C ASP A 163 -15.20 10.72 -7.10
N LYS A 164 -14.22 10.52 -6.25
CA LYS A 164 -14.37 10.60 -4.79
C LYS A 164 -14.41 12.04 -4.25
N LEU A 165 -13.89 13.00 -5.02
CA LEU A 165 -13.77 14.39 -4.58
C LEU A 165 -15.09 15.13 -4.73
N THR A 166 -15.56 15.74 -3.64
CA THR A 166 -16.63 16.74 -3.67
C THR A 166 -16.06 18.09 -4.11
N SER A 167 -16.92 19.04 -4.47
CA SER A 167 -16.49 20.41 -4.76
C SER A 167 -15.81 21.08 -3.55
N GLU A 168 -16.29 20.78 -2.34
CA GLU A 168 -15.71 21.27 -1.09
C GLU A 168 -14.31 20.72 -0.85
N VAL A 169 -14.12 19.41 -0.98
CA VAL A 169 -12.81 18.75 -0.85
C VAL A 169 -11.85 19.27 -1.92
N SER A 170 -12.30 19.43 -3.16
CA SER A 170 -11.49 19.97 -4.26
C SER A 170 -11.02 21.40 -3.98
N ALA A 171 -11.91 22.26 -3.49
CA ALA A 171 -11.56 23.64 -3.10
C ALA A 171 -10.56 23.65 -1.93
N TYR A 172 -10.76 22.77 -0.93
CA TYR A 172 -9.85 22.62 0.21
C TYR A 172 -8.44 22.21 -0.22
N LEU A 173 -8.32 21.20 -1.09
CA LEU A 173 -7.02 20.77 -1.61
C LEU A 173 -6.34 21.86 -2.44
N ALA A 174 -7.10 22.59 -3.26
CA ALA A 174 -6.58 23.72 -4.04
C ALA A 174 -6.07 24.86 -3.15
N MET A 175 -6.78 25.21 -2.08
CA MET A 175 -6.37 26.21 -1.09
C MET A 175 -5.02 25.84 -0.43
N LEU A 176 -4.78 24.56 -0.21
CA LEU A 176 -3.53 24.03 0.36
C LEU A 176 -2.43 23.80 -0.70
N SER A 177 -2.68 24.15 -1.97
CA SER A 177 -1.78 23.88 -3.10
C SER A 177 -1.40 22.38 -3.25
N ILE A 178 -2.30 21.49 -2.85
CA ILE A 178 -2.11 20.05 -3.00
C ILE A 178 -2.54 19.64 -4.41
N LYS A 179 -1.61 19.10 -5.18
CA LYS A 179 -1.87 18.57 -6.52
C LYS A 179 -2.63 17.25 -6.42
N VAL A 180 -3.67 17.09 -7.21
CA VAL A 180 -4.40 15.83 -7.33
C VAL A 180 -4.03 15.15 -8.65
N LEU A 181 -3.75 13.84 -8.59
CA LEU A 181 -3.52 12.98 -9.75
C LEU A 181 -4.34 11.68 -9.62
N PRO A 182 -4.66 11.01 -10.73
CA PRO A 182 -5.33 9.72 -10.70
C PRO A 182 -4.57 8.68 -9.86
N TYR A 183 -5.31 7.87 -9.10
CA TYR A 183 -4.76 6.87 -8.18
C TYR A 183 -3.70 5.96 -8.83
N ASN A 184 -3.95 5.48 -10.04
CA ASN A 184 -3.07 4.55 -10.77
C ASN A 184 -1.81 5.20 -11.36
N GLU A 185 -1.65 6.52 -11.28
CA GLU A 185 -0.48 7.23 -11.81
C GLU A 185 0.71 7.24 -10.81
N VAL A 186 0.52 6.82 -9.55
CA VAL A 186 1.56 6.86 -8.51
C VAL A 186 2.84 6.14 -8.95
N GLY A 187 2.74 4.95 -9.52
CA GLY A 187 3.90 4.17 -9.96
C GLY A 187 4.69 4.84 -11.10
N LYS A 188 3.99 5.46 -12.06
CA LYS A 188 4.63 6.24 -13.12
C LYS A 188 5.28 7.51 -12.59
N TYR A 189 4.59 8.18 -11.67
CA TYR A 189 5.09 9.38 -11.01
C TYR A 189 6.40 9.11 -10.28
N LEU A 190 6.46 8.07 -9.46
CA LEU A 190 7.68 7.68 -8.73
C LEU A 190 8.83 7.32 -9.68
N LYS A 191 8.59 6.56 -10.74
CA LYS A 191 9.62 6.19 -11.71
C LYS A 191 10.19 7.40 -12.46
N ARG A 192 9.35 8.38 -12.82
CA ARG A 192 9.76 9.54 -13.62
C ARG A 192 10.45 10.59 -12.77
N ASP A 193 9.87 10.92 -11.62
CA ASP A 193 10.24 12.12 -10.86
C ASP A 193 11.24 11.82 -9.73
N TYR A 194 11.44 10.54 -9.35
CA TYR A 194 12.24 10.18 -8.16
C TYR A 194 13.43 9.25 -8.42
N PHE A 195 13.85 9.09 -9.65
CA PHE A 195 14.99 8.21 -9.97
C PHE A 195 16.30 8.56 -9.22
N ALA A 196 16.49 9.83 -8.85
CA ALA A 196 17.69 10.33 -8.17
C ALA A 196 17.43 10.89 -6.76
N TYR A 197 16.24 10.65 -6.18
CA TYR A 197 15.83 11.22 -4.90
C TYR A 197 15.86 10.17 -3.78
N ASN A 198 16.15 10.65 -2.56
CA ASN A 198 16.08 9.86 -1.34
C ASN A 198 14.67 9.97 -0.74
N ILE A 199 13.83 8.96 -0.97
CA ILE A 199 12.43 8.95 -0.56
C ILE A 199 12.25 8.05 0.67
N LEU A 200 11.67 8.64 1.72
CA LEU A 200 11.22 7.90 2.90
C LEU A 200 9.93 7.15 2.57
N LEU A 201 9.87 5.88 2.92
CA LEU A 201 8.65 5.07 2.84
C LEU A 201 8.58 4.10 4.02
N ASP A 202 7.37 3.66 4.37
CA ASP A 202 7.19 2.54 5.27
C ASP A 202 7.43 1.24 4.49
N PRO A 203 8.34 0.39 4.91
CA PRO A 203 8.64 -0.88 4.23
C PRO A 203 7.59 -1.97 4.46
N ASN A 204 6.63 -1.77 5.42
CA ASN A 204 5.63 -2.77 5.83
C ASN A 204 4.26 -2.51 5.25
#